data_526710e424f7e8150fcf446b58798a85
#
_entry.id   526710e424f7e8150fcf446b58798a85
#
_cell.length_a   1.000
_cell.length_b   1.000
_cell.length_c   1.000
_cell.angle_alpha   90.00
_cell.angle_beta   90.00
_cell.angle_gamma   90.00
#
_symmetry.space_group_name_H-M   'P 1'
#
loop_
_entity.id
_entity.type
_entity.pdbx_description
1 polymer ?
#
loop_
_entity_poly.entity_id
_entity_poly.type
_entity_poly.pdbx_seq_one_letter_code
_entity_poly.pdbx_strand_id
1 'polypeptide(L)'
;PEFTIPIYLAFPALLYAFLMREHKFPSPIVNLALFKIRMFTFSSITLLIVSFTHSMAGLLIPFYLQEVLFISPTFMGILYLSAPIFTVFLAPISGHVADRIGPTIPATVGIVMVMISVFIGVLLRPDSHWIVPGAMLAFTGISSGIFNSPNHGAIIGSVPNQYRGFANGAINVCFNLAHILGISTATLLMTLSYQIYTGQKGVSVTPDDPVAFVSSLNATFFVGFIVASTALITSLMR
;
A
#
# COMPACT_ATOMS: atom_id res chain seq x y z
N PRO A 1 24.06 16.37 11.20
CA PRO A 1 23.87 15.11 11.93
C PRO A 1 23.53 15.32 13.41
N GLU A 2 23.95 16.44 14.04
CA GLU A 2 23.80 16.66 15.48
C GLU A 2 22.34 16.85 15.95
N PHE A 3 21.45 17.33 15.08
CA PHE A 3 20.02 17.50 15.40
C PHE A 3 19.19 16.22 15.18
N THR A 4 19.72 15.22 14.53
CA THR A 4 18.98 14.00 14.19
C THR A 4 18.77 13.11 15.41
N ILE A 5 19.79 12.96 16.26
CA ILE A 5 19.73 12.14 17.48
C ILE A 5 18.68 12.63 18.49
N PRO A 6 18.62 13.94 18.84
CA PRO A 6 17.56 14.46 19.72
C PRO A 6 16.15 14.21 19.20
N ILE A 7 15.93 14.30 17.87
CA ILE A 7 14.62 14.06 17.27
C ILE A 7 14.22 12.58 17.41
N TYR A 8 15.15 11.66 17.17
CA TYR A 8 14.89 10.22 17.34
C TYR A 8 14.60 9.83 18.80
N LEU A 9 15.19 10.52 19.77
CA LEU A 9 14.92 10.30 21.20
C LEU A 9 13.64 11.01 21.68
N ALA A 10 13.32 12.17 21.12
CA ALA A 10 12.11 12.92 21.48
C ALA A 10 10.85 12.19 21.04
N PHE A 11 10.84 11.53 19.88
CA PHE A 11 9.66 10.84 19.38
C PHE A 11 9.14 9.73 20.33
N PRO A 12 9.93 8.75 20.78
CA PRO A 12 9.45 7.73 21.71
C PRO A 12 9.07 8.32 23.07
N ALA A 13 9.76 9.37 23.54
CA ALA A 13 9.41 10.04 24.80
C ALA A 13 8.05 10.75 24.72
N LEU A 14 7.79 11.47 23.62
CA LEU A 14 6.50 12.13 23.38
C LEU A 14 5.38 11.11 23.17
N LEU A 15 5.65 10.02 22.45
CA LEU A 15 4.69 8.93 22.25
C LEU A 15 4.34 8.27 23.59
N TYR A 16 5.33 8.00 24.43
CA TYR A 16 5.12 7.46 25.76
C TYR A 16 4.30 8.40 26.65
N ALA A 17 4.64 9.69 26.66
CA ALA A 17 3.89 10.71 27.40
C ALA A 17 2.43 10.82 26.90
N PHE A 18 2.22 10.76 25.59
CA PHE A 18 0.89 10.73 24.98
C PHE A 18 0.09 9.51 25.44
N LEU A 19 0.66 8.30 25.34
CA LEU A 19 -0.02 7.07 25.74
C LEU A 19 -0.34 7.06 27.24
N MET A 20 0.56 7.55 28.10
CA MET A 20 0.34 7.69 29.54
C MET A 20 -0.80 8.66 29.88
N ARG A 21 -0.86 9.78 29.15
CA ARG A 21 -1.95 10.75 29.29
C ARG A 21 -3.27 10.14 28.85
N GLU A 22 -3.28 9.48 27.70
CA GLU A 22 -4.46 8.90 27.10
C GLU A 22 -5.08 7.81 28.01
N HIS A 23 -4.24 7.02 28.65
CA HIS A 23 -4.70 5.98 29.59
C HIS A 23 -5.39 6.55 30.84
N LYS A 24 -5.05 7.80 31.25
CA LYS A 24 -5.59 8.44 32.45
C LYS A 24 -6.81 9.32 32.18
N PHE A 25 -7.13 9.60 30.92
CA PHE A 25 -8.21 10.53 30.58
C PHE A 25 -9.57 9.83 30.58
N PRO A 26 -10.63 10.46 31.15
CA PRO A 26 -11.98 9.88 31.18
C PRO A 26 -12.61 9.70 29.80
N SER A 27 -12.18 10.48 28.80
CA SER A 27 -12.64 10.42 27.42
C SER A 27 -11.44 10.34 26.48
N PRO A 28 -10.80 9.17 26.32
CA PRO A 28 -9.62 9.02 25.50
C PRO A 28 -9.93 9.25 24.01
N ILE A 29 -9.03 9.96 23.32
CA ILE A 29 -9.09 10.14 21.86
C ILE A 29 -8.89 8.80 21.15
N VAL A 30 -7.98 7.96 21.69
CA VAL A 30 -7.67 6.63 21.19
C VAL A 30 -8.39 5.57 22.02
N ASN A 31 -9.57 5.18 21.61
CA ASN A 31 -10.30 4.12 22.30
C ASN A 31 -9.81 2.74 21.84
N LEU A 32 -8.86 2.16 22.58
CA LEU A 32 -8.30 0.84 22.29
C LEU A 32 -9.36 -0.29 22.35
N ALA A 33 -10.47 -0.08 23.02
CA ALA A 33 -11.55 -1.07 23.05
C ALA A 33 -12.18 -1.30 21.65
N LEU A 34 -12.09 -0.33 20.74
CA LEU A 34 -12.58 -0.50 19.37
C LEU A 34 -11.80 -1.55 18.59
N PHE A 35 -10.54 -1.78 18.94
CA PHE A 35 -9.75 -2.86 18.33
C PHE A 35 -10.22 -4.27 18.74
N LYS A 36 -11.14 -4.41 19.70
CA LYS A 36 -11.83 -5.67 19.98
C LYS A 36 -12.96 -5.95 18.98
N ILE A 37 -13.41 -4.94 18.24
CA ILE A 37 -14.40 -5.12 17.18
C ILE A 37 -13.70 -5.76 15.98
N ARG A 38 -14.06 -7.00 15.69
CA ARG A 38 -13.41 -7.82 14.65
C ARG A 38 -13.41 -7.13 13.28
N MET A 39 -14.55 -6.61 12.85
CA MET A 39 -14.68 -5.90 11.58
C MET A 39 -13.76 -4.68 11.50
N PHE A 40 -13.71 -3.87 12.56
CA PHE A 40 -12.83 -2.69 12.62
C PHE A 40 -11.36 -3.08 12.47
N THR A 41 -10.92 -4.04 13.28
CA THR A 41 -9.50 -4.43 13.35
C THR A 41 -9.03 -5.08 12.06
N PHE A 42 -9.74 -6.09 11.57
CA PHE A 42 -9.32 -6.78 10.35
C PHE A 42 -9.46 -5.90 9.11
N SER A 43 -10.46 -5.00 9.03
CA SER A 43 -10.55 -4.04 7.93
C SER A 43 -9.40 -3.02 7.96
N SER A 44 -8.98 -2.57 9.15
CA SER A 44 -7.83 -1.67 9.31
C SER A 44 -6.50 -2.35 8.95
N ILE A 45 -6.29 -3.60 9.38
CA ILE A 45 -5.11 -4.40 9.01
C ILE A 45 -5.08 -4.62 7.49
N THR A 46 -6.21 -5.00 6.89
CA THR A 46 -6.31 -5.20 5.44
C THR A 46 -6.00 -3.90 4.68
N LEU A 47 -6.50 -2.76 5.17
CA LEU A 47 -6.20 -1.44 4.60
C LEU A 47 -4.69 -1.15 4.63
N LEU A 48 -4.05 -1.42 5.76
CA LEU A 48 -2.60 -1.22 5.91
C LEU A 48 -1.82 -2.09 4.92
N ILE A 49 -2.16 -3.38 4.79
CA ILE A 49 -1.46 -4.30 3.88
C ILE A 49 -1.66 -3.90 2.42
N VAL A 50 -2.88 -3.59 2.00
CA VAL A 50 -3.17 -3.18 0.61
C VAL A 50 -2.49 -1.85 0.28
N SER A 51 -2.56 -0.86 1.17
CA SER A 51 -1.91 0.44 0.97
C SER A 51 -0.39 0.34 0.98
N PHE A 52 0.19 -0.54 1.80
CA PHE A 52 1.62 -0.88 1.78
C PHE A 52 2.04 -1.41 0.40
N THR A 53 1.28 -2.36 -0.15
CA THR A 53 1.56 -2.94 -1.47
C THR A 53 1.44 -1.90 -2.59
N HIS A 54 0.42 -1.03 -2.55
CA HIS A 54 0.28 0.08 -3.48
C HIS A 54 1.46 1.07 -3.41
N SER A 55 1.94 1.36 -2.21
CA SER A 55 3.06 2.28 -2.00
C SER A 55 4.39 1.71 -2.52
N MET A 56 4.63 0.40 -2.34
CA MET A 56 5.76 -0.29 -2.96
C MET A 56 5.72 -0.16 -4.48
N ALA A 57 4.60 -0.50 -5.11
CA ALA A 57 4.43 -0.43 -6.55
C ALA A 57 4.58 1.01 -7.06
N GLY A 58 3.97 1.97 -6.36
CA GLY A 58 4.02 3.39 -6.70
C GLY A 58 5.43 3.97 -6.74
N LEU A 59 6.35 3.47 -5.90
CA LEU A 59 7.76 3.83 -5.95
C LEU A 59 8.50 3.19 -7.12
N LEU A 60 8.28 1.90 -7.37
CA LEU A 60 9.12 1.12 -8.29
C LEU A 60 8.78 1.33 -9.77
N ILE A 61 7.50 1.50 -10.10
CA ILE A 61 7.06 1.62 -11.50
C ILE A 61 7.66 2.83 -12.22
N PRO A 62 7.72 4.06 -11.64
CA PRO A 62 8.34 5.20 -12.32
C PRO A 62 9.78 4.95 -12.73
N PHE A 63 10.58 4.34 -11.85
CA PHE A 63 11.96 4.01 -12.17
C PHE A 63 12.05 3.01 -13.32
N TYR A 64 11.22 1.98 -13.32
CA TYR A 64 11.19 1.03 -14.42
C TYR A 64 10.80 1.69 -15.76
N LEU A 65 9.78 2.55 -15.76
CA LEU A 65 9.31 3.22 -16.97
C LEU A 65 10.35 4.20 -17.54
N GLN A 66 11.06 4.94 -16.68
CA GLN A 66 12.00 5.97 -17.12
C GLN A 66 13.38 5.38 -17.40
N GLU A 67 13.90 4.53 -16.52
CA GLU A 67 15.29 4.08 -16.56
C GLU A 67 15.49 2.81 -17.40
N VAL A 68 14.45 1.98 -17.56
CA VAL A 68 14.55 0.72 -18.32
C VAL A 68 13.87 0.85 -19.68
N LEU A 69 12.63 1.37 -19.71
CA LEU A 69 11.88 1.51 -20.96
C LEU A 69 12.09 2.86 -21.65
N PHE A 70 12.83 3.79 -21.03
CA PHE A 70 13.12 5.14 -21.56
C PHE A 70 11.85 5.90 -22.00
N ILE A 71 10.74 5.68 -21.27
CA ILE A 71 9.47 6.33 -21.55
C ILE A 71 9.53 7.81 -21.16
N SER A 72 9.09 8.68 -22.05
CA SER A 72 9.04 10.11 -21.76
C SER A 72 8.14 10.43 -20.57
N PRO A 73 8.48 11.45 -19.74
CA PRO A 73 7.65 11.84 -18.60
C PRO A 73 6.19 12.15 -18.97
N THR A 74 5.95 12.72 -20.15
CA THR A 74 4.60 13.00 -20.65
C THR A 74 3.81 11.72 -20.88
N PHE A 75 4.40 10.72 -21.54
CA PHE A 75 3.72 9.46 -21.80
C PHE A 75 3.53 8.65 -20.51
N MET A 76 4.51 8.68 -19.60
CA MET A 76 4.36 8.11 -18.27
C MET A 76 3.16 8.72 -17.52
N GLY A 77 2.99 10.05 -17.58
CA GLY A 77 1.82 10.71 -17.01
C GLY A 77 0.50 10.19 -17.58
N ILE A 78 0.44 9.92 -18.89
CA ILE A 78 -0.74 9.33 -19.55
C ILE A 78 -1.00 7.90 -19.01
N LEU A 79 0.03 7.09 -18.84
CA LEU A 79 -0.12 5.74 -18.26
C LEU A 79 -0.65 5.81 -16.83
N TYR A 80 -0.16 6.75 -16.01
CA TYR A 80 -0.61 6.97 -14.64
C TYR A 80 -2.06 7.43 -14.54
N LEU A 81 -2.62 8.10 -15.56
CA LEU A 81 -4.04 8.47 -15.59
C LEU A 81 -4.97 7.25 -15.59
N SER A 82 -4.50 6.08 -16.02
CA SER A 82 -5.31 4.85 -15.97
C SER A 82 -5.81 4.54 -14.55
N ALA A 83 -4.96 4.70 -13.54
CA ALA A 83 -5.33 4.37 -12.16
C ALA A 83 -6.47 5.26 -11.60
N PRO A 84 -6.41 6.60 -11.62
CA PRO A 84 -7.52 7.43 -11.15
C PRO A 84 -8.78 7.28 -12.00
N ILE A 85 -8.66 7.04 -13.32
CA ILE A 85 -9.82 6.80 -14.17
C ILE A 85 -10.61 5.59 -13.66
N PHE A 86 -9.97 4.43 -13.51
CA PHE A 86 -10.65 3.24 -13.00
C PHE A 86 -11.17 3.45 -11.58
N THR A 87 -10.41 4.14 -10.72
CA THR A 87 -10.85 4.42 -9.34
C THR A 87 -12.14 5.24 -9.31
N VAL A 88 -12.22 6.32 -10.10
CA VAL A 88 -13.40 7.21 -10.12
C VAL A 88 -14.66 6.48 -10.58
N PHE A 89 -14.55 5.62 -11.60
CA PHE A 89 -15.71 4.88 -12.10
C PHE A 89 -16.10 3.70 -11.20
N LEU A 90 -15.12 2.99 -10.65
CA LEU A 90 -15.40 1.76 -9.90
C LEU A 90 -15.75 2.00 -8.43
N ALA A 91 -15.29 3.08 -7.81
CA ALA A 91 -15.56 3.34 -6.39
C ALA A 91 -17.06 3.51 -6.06
N PRO A 92 -17.88 4.26 -6.84
CA PRO A 92 -19.30 4.35 -6.60
C PRO A 92 -20.02 3.00 -6.81
N ILE A 93 -19.62 2.26 -7.85
CA ILE A 93 -20.19 0.94 -8.17
C ILE A 93 -19.91 -0.04 -7.03
N SER A 94 -18.67 -0.08 -6.59
CA SER A 94 -18.23 -0.95 -5.50
C SER A 94 -18.90 -0.60 -4.17
N GLY A 95 -19.07 0.68 -3.87
CA GLY A 95 -19.84 1.14 -2.69
C GLY A 95 -21.28 0.65 -2.73
N HIS A 96 -21.96 0.85 -3.86
CA HIS A 96 -23.36 0.40 -4.03
C HIS A 96 -23.51 -1.13 -3.93
N VAL A 97 -22.56 -1.88 -4.46
CA VAL A 97 -22.52 -3.35 -4.30
C VAL A 97 -22.33 -3.73 -2.83
N ALA A 98 -21.42 -3.03 -2.13
CA ALA A 98 -21.18 -3.26 -0.71
C ALA A 98 -22.41 -3.00 0.16
N ASP A 99 -23.22 -2.00 -0.19
CA ASP A 99 -24.49 -1.71 0.51
C ASP A 99 -25.51 -2.85 0.40
N ARG A 100 -25.46 -3.63 -0.70
CA ARG A 100 -26.38 -4.73 -0.95
C ARG A 100 -25.93 -6.08 -0.41
N ILE A 101 -24.65 -6.44 -0.60
CA ILE A 101 -24.14 -7.77 -0.28
C ILE A 101 -23.10 -7.77 0.82
N GLY A 102 -22.88 -6.61 1.45
CA GLY A 102 -21.85 -6.42 2.47
C GLY A 102 -20.48 -6.06 1.90
N PRO A 103 -19.61 -5.45 2.73
CA PRO A 103 -18.33 -4.91 2.28
C PRO A 103 -17.25 -5.96 2.02
N THR A 104 -17.38 -7.17 2.58
CA THR A 104 -16.32 -8.20 2.55
C THR A 104 -16.06 -8.68 1.12
N ILE A 105 -17.10 -9.00 0.35
CA ILE A 105 -16.96 -9.55 -1.00
C ILE A 105 -16.27 -8.55 -1.96
N PRO A 106 -16.79 -7.30 -2.13
CA PRO A 106 -16.13 -6.35 -3.02
C PRO A 106 -14.71 -6.02 -2.56
N ALA A 107 -14.47 -5.85 -1.25
CA ALA A 107 -13.13 -5.61 -0.74
C ALA A 107 -12.17 -6.78 -1.07
N THR A 108 -12.62 -8.03 -0.95
CA THR A 108 -11.82 -9.21 -1.32
C THR A 108 -11.51 -9.24 -2.82
N VAL A 109 -12.47 -8.90 -3.68
CA VAL A 109 -12.22 -8.74 -5.12
C VAL A 109 -11.15 -7.68 -5.39
N GLY A 110 -11.22 -6.52 -4.70
CA GLY A 110 -10.20 -5.48 -4.80
C GLY A 110 -8.81 -5.96 -4.39
N ILE A 111 -8.70 -6.84 -3.37
CA ILE A 111 -7.42 -7.45 -2.97
C ILE A 111 -6.89 -8.38 -4.07
N VAL A 112 -7.74 -9.17 -4.71
CA VAL A 112 -7.31 -9.99 -5.86
C VAL A 112 -6.78 -9.12 -6.99
N MET A 113 -7.37 -7.95 -7.24
CA MET A 113 -6.91 -7.03 -8.29
C MET A 113 -5.52 -6.44 -7.96
N VAL A 114 -5.23 -6.09 -6.70
CA VAL A 114 -3.86 -5.66 -6.34
C VAL A 114 -2.86 -6.81 -6.44
N MET A 115 -3.25 -8.02 -6.09
CA MET A 115 -2.39 -9.20 -6.27
C MET A 115 -2.04 -9.41 -7.75
N ILE A 116 -3.02 -9.30 -8.65
CA ILE A 116 -2.79 -9.37 -10.11
C ILE A 116 -1.84 -8.25 -10.55
N SER A 117 -2.06 -7.01 -10.06
CA SER A 117 -1.20 -5.88 -10.37
C SER A 117 0.26 -6.17 -10.01
N VAL A 118 0.54 -6.53 -8.76
CA VAL A 118 1.94 -6.80 -8.34
C VAL A 118 2.51 -8.06 -8.96
N PHE A 119 1.68 -9.06 -9.28
CA PHE A 119 2.13 -10.24 -10.02
C PHE A 119 2.58 -9.90 -11.44
N ILE A 120 1.89 -8.98 -12.13
CA ILE A 120 2.36 -8.43 -13.41
C ILE A 120 3.75 -7.79 -13.21
N GLY A 121 3.97 -7.09 -12.08
CA GLY A 121 5.27 -6.53 -11.72
C GLY A 121 6.38 -7.58 -11.58
N VAL A 122 6.06 -8.78 -11.09
CA VAL A 122 7.02 -9.91 -11.01
C VAL A 122 7.43 -10.42 -12.41
N LEU A 123 6.59 -10.22 -13.42
CA LEU A 123 6.82 -10.70 -14.78
C LEU A 123 7.48 -9.67 -15.69
N LEU A 124 7.82 -8.48 -15.20
CA LEU A 124 8.49 -7.44 -15.99
C LEU A 124 9.86 -7.91 -16.49
N ARG A 125 10.21 -7.49 -17.70
CA ARG A 125 11.49 -7.79 -18.37
C ARG A 125 12.12 -6.49 -18.89
N PRO A 126 13.42 -6.46 -19.13
CA PRO A 126 14.07 -5.28 -19.71
C PRO A 126 13.51 -4.86 -21.07
N ASP A 127 12.94 -5.81 -21.82
CA ASP A 127 12.36 -5.65 -23.15
C ASP A 127 10.83 -5.65 -23.18
N SER A 128 10.16 -5.58 -22.00
CA SER A 128 8.69 -5.57 -21.94
C SER A 128 8.11 -4.38 -22.68
N HIS A 129 7.03 -4.63 -23.42
CA HIS A 129 6.27 -3.55 -24.06
C HIS A 129 5.56 -2.71 -23.00
N TRP A 130 5.44 -1.40 -23.20
CA TRP A 130 4.83 -0.45 -22.25
C TRP A 130 3.40 -0.81 -21.81
N ILE A 131 2.69 -1.64 -22.57
CA ILE A 131 1.36 -2.15 -22.21
C ILE A 131 1.41 -2.96 -20.91
N VAL A 132 2.50 -3.69 -20.62
CA VAL A 132 2.61 -4.52 -19.43
C VAL A 132 2.60 -3.69 -18.15
N PRO A 133 3.51 -2.72 -17.96
CA PRO A 133 3.42 -1.81 -16.80
C PRO A 133 2.16 -0.92 -16.84
N GLY A 134 1.64 -0.59 -18.01
CA GLY A 134 0.34 0.09 -18.16
C GLY A 134 -0.82 -0.73 -17.62
N ALA A 135 -0.87 -2.04 -17.92
CA ALA A 135 -1.85 -2.96 -17.34
C ALA A 135 -1.70 -3.04 -15.80
N MET A 136 -0.47 -3.10 -15.29
CA MET A 136 -0.22 -3.08 -13.85
C MET A 136 -0.82 -1.82 -13.19
N LEU A 137 -0.63 -0.63 -13.77
CA LEU A 137 -1.22 0.61 -13.28
C LEU A 137 -2.77 0.58 -13.36
N ALA A 138 -3.33 0.04 -14.43
CA ALA A 138 -4.77 -0.12 -14.57
C ALA A 138 -5.34 -1.04 -13.47
N PHE A 139 -4.72 -2.20 -13.22
CA PHE A 139 -5.14 -3.09 -12.14
C PHE A 139 -4.97 -2.47 -10.75
N THR A 140 -3.97 -1.60 -10.54
CA THR A 140 -3.83 -0.81 -9.31
C THR A 140 -5.03 0.12 -9.13
N GLY A 141 -5.46 0.81 -10.19
CA GLY A 141 -6.65 1.68 -10.16
C GLY A 141 -7.95 0.90 -9.94
N ILE A 142 -8.10 -0.25 -10.60
CA ILE A 142 -9.24 -1.16 -10.41
C ILE A 142 -9.31 -1.63 -8.97
N SER A 143 -8.17 -2.08 -8.42
CA SER A 143 -8.05 -2.47 -7.01
C SER A 143 -8.49 -1.35 -6.07
N SER A 144 -7.94 -0.14 -6.25
CA SER A 144 -8.25 1.02 -5.41
C SER A 144 -9.73 1.38 -5.46
N GLY A 145 -10.34 1.37 -6.64
CA GLY A 145 -11.77 1.66 -6.84
C GLY A 145 -12.67 0.62 -6.17
N ILE A 146 -12.33 -0.66 -6.30
CA ILE A 146 -13.17 -1.73 -5.76
C ILE A 146 -12.95 -1.92 -4.25
N PHE A 147 -11.72 -1.69 -3.75
CA PHE A 147 -11.35 -1.96 -2.35
C PHE A 147 -11.68 -0.82 -1.40
N ASN A 148 -11.30 0.44 -1.74
CA ASN A 148 -11.28 1.53 -0.76
C ASN A 148 -12.69 1.87 -0.25
N SER A 149 -13.68 2.04 -1.13
CA SER A 149 -15.03 2.44 -0.74
C SER A 149 -15.67 1.44 0.23
N PRO A 150 -15.76 0.13 -0.09
CA PRO A 150 -16.30 -0.87 0.84
C PRO A 150 -15.52 -1.00 2.14
N ASN A 151 -14.19 -0.95 2.06
CA ASN A 151 -13.35 -1.13 3.23
C ASN A 151 -13.45 0.05 4.22
N HIS A 152 -13.46 1.30 3.71
CA HIS A 152 -13.69 2.48 4.55
C HIS A 152 -15.09 2.45 5.17
N GLY A 153 -16.11 2.07 4.38
CA GLY A 153 -17.47 1.86 4.89
C GLY A 153 -17.51 0.83 6.02
N ALA A 154 -16.78 -0.28 5.88
CA ALA A 154 -16.66 -1.31 6.92
C ALA A 154 -16.00 -0.80 8.20
N ILE A 155 -14.91 -0.03 8.09
CA ILE A 155 -14.20 0.54 9.25
C ILE A 155 -15.10 1.53 9.97
N ILE A 156 -15.70 2.50 9.26
CA ILE A 156 -16.51 3.56 9.85
C ILE A 156 -17.86 3.01 10.36
N GLY A 157 -18.46 2.09 9.63
CA GLY A 157 -19.75 1.49 9.98
C GLY A 157 -19.69 0.48 11.12
N SER A 158 -18.51 -0.05 11.44
CA SER A 158 -18.34 -1.04 12.51
C SER A 158 -18.30 -0.42 13.92
N VAL A 159 -18.12 0.88 14.03
CA VAL A 159 -18.02 1.59 15.31
C VAL A 159 -19.28 2.39 15.63
N PRO A 160 -19.63 2.62 16.93
CA PRO A 160 -20.69 3.52 17.33
C PRO A 160 -20.49 4.94 16.77
N ASN A 161 -21.59 5.67 16.52
CA ASN A 161 -21.59 6.98 15.87
C ASN A 161 -20.61 7.98 16.51
N GLN A 162 -20.49 7.97 17.84
CA GLN A 162 -19.60 8.84 18.61
C GLN A 162 -18.11 8.60 18.32
N TYR A 163 -17.74 7.43 17.79
CA TYR A 163 -16.35 7.06 17.49
C TYR A 163 -16.00 7.11 15.99
N ARG A 164 -16.90 7.57 15.13
CA ARG A 164 -16.65 7.67 13.68
C ARG A 164 -15.48 8.60 13.35
N GLY A 165 -15.30 9.67 14.13
CA GLY A 165 -14.13 10.55 14.02
C GLY A 165 -12.82 9.81 14.26
N PHE A 166 -12.78 8.96 15.31
CA PHE A 166 -11.63 8.09 15.58
C PHE A 166 -11.39 7.08 14.44
N ALA A 167 -12.45 6.46 13.91
CA ALA A 167 -12.33 5.51 12.80
C ALA A 167 -11.72 6.16 11.54
N ASN A 168 -12.13 7.40 11.21
CA ASN A 168 -11.51 8.17 10.12
C ASN A 168 -10.04 8.49 10.42
N GLY A 169 -9.71 8.86 11.64
CA GLY A 169 -8.32 9.04 12.08
C GLY A 169 -7.49 7.77 11.91
N ALA A 170 -8.04 6.61 12.30
CA ALA A 170 -7.39 5.31 12.15
C ALA A 170 -7.12 4.96 10.67
N ILE A 171 -8.05 5.24 9.76
CA ILE A 171 -7.85 5.09 8.31
C ILE A 171 -6.64 5.90 7.85
N ASN A 172 -6.56 7.19 8.22
CA ASN A 172 -5.44 8.05 7.83
C ASN A 172 -4.10 7.57 8.42
N VAL A 173 -4.10 7.11 9.66
CA VAL A 173 -2.89 6.52 10.29
C VAL A 173 -2.46 5.27 9.53
N CYS A 174 -3.39 4.35 9.19
CA CYS A 174 -3.08 3.17 8.40
C CYS A 174 -2.48 3.53 7.04
N PHE A 175 -3.04 4.52 6.31
CA PHE A 175 -2.49 4.98 5.03
C PHE A 175 -1.07 5.54 5.18
N ASN A 176 -0.84 6.43 6.12
CA ASN A 176 0.47 7.07 6.30
C ASN A 176 1.54 6.04 6.73
N LEU A 177 1.21 5.16 7.67
CA LEU A 177 2.11 4.08 8.09
C LEU A 177 2.42 3.13 6.93
N ALA A 178 1.39 2.72 6.19
CA ALA A 178 1.54 1.85 5.02
C ALA A 178 2.42 2.51 3.94
N HIS A 179 2.24 3.82 3.71
CA HIS A 179 3.03 4.56 2.74
C HIS A 179 4.51 4.62 3.12
N ILE A 180 4.81 4.99 4.36
CA ILE A 180 6.20 5.05 4.86
C ILE A 180 6.84 3.66 4.83
N LEU A 181 6.15 2.65 5.39
CA LEU A 181 6.68 1.29 5.45
C LEU A 181 6.84 0.68 4.05
N GLY A 182 5.88 0.90 3.15
CA GLY A 182 5.91 0.39 1.79
C GLY A 182 7.08 0.94 0.98
N ILE A 183 7.28 2.25 0.99
CA ILE A 183 8.41 2.92 0.31
C ILE A 183 9.75 2.46 0.92
N SER A 184 9.86 2.47 2.25
CA SER A 184 11.10 2.08 2.93
C SER A 184 11.47 0.63 2.65
N THR A 185 10.49 -0.27 2.70
CA THR A 185 10.70 -1.70 2.41
C THR A 185 11.04 -1.92 0.94
N ALA A 186 10.35 -1.24 0.01
CA ALA A 186 10.67 -1.32 -1.42
C ALA A 186 12.10 -0.88 -1.71
N THR A 187 12.55 0.24 -1.14
CA THR A 187 13.92 0.75 -1.29
C THR A 187 14.94 -0.24 -0.73
N LEU A 188 14.68 -0.76 0.48
CA LEU A 188 15.58 -1.74 1.12
C LEU A 188 15.69 -3.02 0.31
N LEU A 189 14.56 -3.62 -0.08
CA LEU A 189 14.53 -4.85 -0.86
C LEU A 189 15.17 -4.67 -2.23
N MET A 190 14.88 -3.56 -2.91
CA MET A 190 15.50 -3.23 -4.20
C MET A 190 17.03 -3.14 -4.08
N THR A 191 17.52 -2.44 -3.05
CA THR A 191 18.96 -2.28 -2.81
C THR A 191 19.63 -3.62 -2.48
N LEU A 192 19.06 -4.40 -1.57
CA LEU A 192 19.61 -5.70 -1.18
C LEU A 192 19.60 -6.69 -2.35
N SER A 193 18.51 -6.76 -3.10
CA SER A 193 18.42 -7.64 -4.27
C SER A 193 19.39 -7.23 -5.35
N TYR A 194 19.58 -5.93 -5.60
CA TYR A 194 20.52 -5.43 -6.59
C TYR A 194 21.98 -5.80 -6.22
N GLN A 195 22.36 -5.68 -4.94
CA GLN A 195 23.67 -6.11 -4.46
C GLN A 195 23.90 -7.62 -4.61
N ILE A 196 22.85 -8.42 -4.45
CA ILE A 196 22.92 -9.88 -4.65
C ILE A 196 23.11 -10.21 -6.14
N TYR A 197 22.35 -9.58 -7.03
CA TYR A 197 22.43 -9.86 -8.48
C TYR A 197 23.72 -9.35 -9.12
N THR A 198 24.26 -8.23 -8.65
CA THR A 198 25.55 -7.69 -9.14
C THR A 198 26.77 -8.33 -8.45
N GLY A 199 26.60 -9.02 -7.32
CA GLY A 199 27.68 -9.55 -6.50
C GLY A 199 28.52 -8.49 -5.78
N GLN A 200 28.11 -7.22 -5.81
CA GLN A 200 28.87 -6.09 -5.26
C GLN A 200 28.16 -5.54 -4.02
N LYS A 201 28.88 -5.45 -2.90
CA LYS A 201 28.35 -4.87 -1.65
C LYS A 201 28.53 -3.34 -1.64
N GLY A 202 27.51 -2.64 -1.13
CA GLY A 202 27.57 -1.19 -0.94
C GLY A 202 27.40 -0.36 -2.22
N VAL A 203 27.01 -0.99 -3.32
CA VAL A 203 26.72 -0.29 -4.58
C VAL A 203 25.30 0.30 -4.54
N SER A 204 25.18 1.52 -5.00
CA SER A 204 23.87 2.15 -5.24
C SER A 204 23.17 1.48 -6.42
N VAL A 205 21.84 1.41 -6.34
CA VAL A 205 21.02 0.89 -7.45
C VAL A 205 21.14 1.83 -8.64
N THR A 206 21.69 1.33 -9.75
CA THR A 206 21.83 2.07 -11.00
C THR A 206 21.18 1.31 -12.14
N PRO A 207 20.65 1.98 -13.17
CA PRO A 207 20.09 1.34 -14.35
C PRO A 207 21.14 0.84 -15.36
N ASP A 208 22.45 1.00 -15.07
CA ASP A 208 23.54 0.63 -15.96
C ASP A 208 23.54 -0.87 -16.32
N ASP A 209 23.03 -1.72 -15.41
CA ASP A 209 22.74 -3.12 -15.68
C ASP A 209 21.21 -3.35 -15.65
N PRO A 210 20.53 -3.25 -16.81
CA PRO A 210 19.08 -3.42 -16.87
C PRO A 210 18.59 -4.79 -16.41
N VAL A 211 19.41 -5.84 -16.54
CA VAL A 211 19.04 -7.20 -16.14
C VAL A 211 19.05 -7.32 -14.61
N ALA A 212 20.13 -6.86 -13.97
CA ALA A 212 20.21 -6.84 -12.52
C ALA A 212 19.15 -5.91 -11.91
N PHE A 213 18.92 -4.76 -12.52
CA PHE A 213 17.90 -3.81 -12.09
C PHE A 213 16.50 -4.43 -12.12
N VAL A 214 16.08 -5.01 -13.25
CA VAL A 214 14.74 -5.60 -13.41
C VAL A 214 14.59 -6.85 -12.55
N SER A 215 15.64 -7.67 -12.41
CA SER A 215 15.60 -8.84 -11.52
C SER A 215 15.41 -8.44 -10.05
N SER A 216 16.03 -7.34 -9.62
CA SER A 216 15.87 -6.79 -8.27
C SER A 216 14.46 -6.24 -8.05
N LEU A 217 13.90 -5.62 -9.07
CA LEU A 217 12.54 -5.10 -9.09
C LEU A 217 11.53 -6.26 -9.02
N ASN A 218 11.73 -7.32 -9.79
CA ASN A 218 10.89 -8.52 -9.77
C ASN A 218 10.92 -9.20 -8.39
N ALA A 219 12.10 -9.32 -7.76
CA ALA A 219 12.22 -9.87 -6.41
C ALA A 219 11.45 -9.01 -5.39
N THR A 220 11.50 -7.68 -5.53
CA THR A 220 10.76 -6.76 -4.66
C THR A 220 9.25 -6.88 -4.87
N PHE A 221 8.78 -6.97 -6.12
CA PHE A 221 7.36 -7.22 -6.42
C PHE A 221 6.90 -8.59 -5.94
N PHE A 222 7.75 -9.61 -5.98
CA PHE A 222 7.42 -10.93 -5.45
C PHE A 222 7.15 -10.89 -3.93
N VAL A 223 7.97 -10.16 -3.17
CA VAL A 223 7.68 -9.92 -1.74
C VAL A 223 6.37 -9.15 -1.58
N GLY A 224 6.13 -8.13 -2.39
CA GLY A 224 4.85 -7.40 -2.41
C GLY A 224 3.65 -8.32 -2.69
N PHE A 225 3.79 -9.29 -3.59
CA PHE A 225 2.75 -10.28 -3.87
C PHE A 225 2.48 -11.20 -2.66
N ILE A 226 3.53 -11.65 -1.97
CA ILE A 226 3.37 -12.45 -0.73
C ILE A 226 2.64 -11.62 0.34
N VAL A 227 3.04 -10.37 0.54
CA VAL A 227 2.39 -9.48 1.51
C VAL A 227 0.93 -9.23 1.13
N ALA A 228 0.63 -8.93 -0.15
CA ALA A 228 -0.74 -8.76 -0.63
C ALA A 228 -1.59 -10.02 -0.40
N SER A 229 -1.01 -11.21 -0.52
CA SER A 229 -1.70 -12.49 -0.28
C SER A 229 -2.18 -12.61 1.17
N THR A 230 -1.45 -12.05 2.15
CA THR A 230 -1.90 -12.03 3.55
C THR A 230 -3.15 -11.17 3.76
N ALA A 231 -3.40 -10.18 2.87
CA ALA A 231 -4.62 -9.38 2.92
C ALA A 231 -5.88 -10.20 2.62
N LEU A 232 -5.79 -11.28 1.82
CA LEU A 232 -6.91 -12.20 1.62
C LEU A 232 -7.31 -12.88 2.93
N ILE A 233 -6.34 -13.35 3.70
CA ILE A 233 -6.57 -14.01 4.99
C ILE A 233 -7.27 -13.03 5.94
N THR A 234 -6.74 -11.81 6.08
CA THR A 234 -7.34 -10.80 6.95
C THR A 234 -8.72 -10.35 6.47
N SER A 235 -8.97 -10.35 5.15
CA SER A 235 -10.29 -10.03 4.59
C SER A 235 -11.33 -11.11 4.88
N LEU A 236 -10.95 -12.38 4.87
CA LEU A 236 -11.84 -13.50 5.19
C LEU A 236 -12.10 -13.65 6.70
N MET A 237 -11.28 -13.03 7.53
CA MET A 237 -11.42 -13.03 8.99
C MET A 237 -12.32 -11.92 9.53
N ARG A 238 -12.94 -11.10 8.71
CA ARG A 238 -13.84 -9.98 9.08
C ARG A 238 -15.14 -10.39 9.74
#